data_a1d56d319147e9ca62eaba2adfcebe24
#
_entry.id   a1d56d319147e9ca62eaba2adfcebe24
#
_cell.length_a   1.000
_cell.length_b   1.000
_cell.length_c   1.000
_cell.angle_alpha   90.00
_cell.angle_beta   90.00
_cell.angle_gamma   90.00
#
_symmetry.space_group_name_H-M   'P 1'
#
loop_
_entity.id
_entity.type
_entity.pdbx_description
1 polymer ?
#
loop_
_entity_poly.entity_id
_entity_poly.type
_entity_poly.pdbx_seq_one_letter_code
_entity_poly.pdbx_strand_id
1 'polypeptide(L)'
;MSVLNMRMRHKKCLTVFLALLMLMPVHAGCASEAEKGLDNTEVWQIYESEEYLILDDETYQSWLDGNPVIYPTVTSVNRENVKVNGVQSDKQLLEYTIPDELMQNDRIFAALMLEANKYIGYPFVYGASNPNEGFDCSGFVCWVFIRSGVYNTGRRGATGLHTLCNEIEPEDLRPGDLVFFHGTMGPDVKGITHVGIYVGNQMMIHAGDPVGFADLEDEKWQKCFECYGRLPYREESNE
;
A
#
# COMPACT_ATOMS: atom_id res chain seq x y z
N MET A 1 -23.47 28.71 26.30
CA MET A 1 -23.26 28.82 24.86
C MET A 1 -22.34 27.68 24.49
N SER A 2 -22.77 27.02 23.84
CA SER A 2 -23.25 25.69 23.52
C SER A 2 -22.16 24.97 22.69
N VAL A 3 -21.83 23.76 23.13
CA VAL A 3 -20.89 22.80 22.53
C VAL A 3 -21.18 22.56 21.03
N LEU A 4 -22.41 22.84 20.60
CA LEU A 4 -22.88 22.71 19.21
C LEU A 4 -22.19 23.69 18.24
N ASN A 5 -21.75 24.87 18.68
CA ASN A 5 -21.08 25.85 17.81
C ASN A 5 -19.59 25.54 17.57
N MET A 6 -18.97 24.73 18.41
CA MET A 6 -17.59 24.30 18.22
C MET A 6 -17.46 23.15 17.18
N ARG A 7 -18.49 22.27 17.10
CA ARG A 7 -18.54 21.18 16.12
C ARG A 7 -18.55 21.68 14.65
N MET A 8 -19.29 22.74 14.37
CA MET A 8 -19.36 23.29 13.00
C MET A 8 -18.07 24.01 12.56
N ARG A 9 -17.28 24.56 13.49
CA ARG A 9 -16.03 25.24 13.16
C ARG A 9 -14.90 24.26 12.78
N HIS A 10 -14.86 23.07 13.40
CA HIS A 10 -13.83 22.07 13.07
C HIS A 10 -14.11 21.35 11.75
N LYS A 11 -15.39 21.01 11.45
CA LYS A 11 -15.70 20.44 10.12
C LYS A 11 -15.34 21.39 8.96
N LYS A 12 -15.53 22.70 9.11
CA LYS A 12 -15.15 23.69 8.10
C LYS A 12 -13.63 23.88 7.96
N CYS A 13 -12.87 23.71 9.04
CA CYS A 13 -11.41 23.85 9.00
C CYS A 13 -10.76 22.64 8.32
N LEU A 14 -11.26 21.44 8.56
CA LEU A 14 -10.71 20.20 7.95
C LEU A 14 -10.99 20.16 6.44
N THR A 15 -12.20 20.55 6.02
CA THR A 15 -12.57 20.61 4.58
C THR A 15 -11.76 21.67 3.83
N VAL A 16 -11.42 22.79 4.46
CA VAL A 16 -10.60 23.85 3.85
C VAL A 16 -9.12 23.44 3.75
N PHE A 17 -8.61 22.64 4.70
CA PHE A 17 -7.23 22.16 4.64
C PHE A 17 -7.02 21.10 3.55
N LEU A 18 -7.99 20.20 3.34
CA LEU A 18 -7.95 19.26 2.21
C LEU A 18 -8.11 19.96 0.85
N ALA A 19 -8.95 20.99 0.77
CA ALA A 19 -9.16 21.74 -0.48
C ALA A 19 -7.94 22.61 -0.88
N LEU A 20 -7.09 23.01 0.07
CA LEU A 20 -5.90 23.84 -0.22
C LEU A 20 -4.71 23.03 -0.73
N LEU A 21 -4.63 21.73 -0.43
CA LEU A 21 -3.62 20.84 -0.99
C LEU A 21 -3.89 20.43 -2.45
N MET A 22 -5.09 20.73 -2.96
CA MET A 22 -5.53 20.38 -4.31
C MET A 22 -5.27 21.46 -5.39
N LEU A 23 -4.62 22.59 -5.07
CA LEU A 23 -4.44 23.73 -5.99
C LEU A 23 -2.99 24.01 -6.41
N MET A 24 -2.13 22.99 -6.47
CA MET A 24 -0.83 23.14 -7.14
C MET A 24 -0.94 22.73 -8.62
N PRO A 25 -0.64 23.61 -9.57
CA PRO A 25 -0.70 23.26 -10.98
C PRO A 25 0.45 22.31 -11.34
N VAL A 26 0.12 21.12 -11.80
CA VAL A 26 1.06 20.18 -12.42
C VAL A 26 1.50 20.78 -13.75
N HIS A 27 2.76 21.13 -13.88
CA HIS A 27 3.37 21.53 -15.15
C HIS A 27 3.47 20.30 -16.07
N ALA A 28 2.77 20.37 -17.18
CA ALA A 28 2.84 19.39 -18.26
C ALA A 28 4.25 19.40 -18.90
N GLY A 29 4.94 18.29 -18.85
CA GLY A 29 6.21 18.07 -19.52
C GLY A 29 6.35 16.61 -19.92
N CYS A 30 6.15 16.35 -21.21
CA CYS A 30 6.59 15.23 -22.03
C CYS A 30 6.39 13.80 -21.45
N ALA A 31 5.20 13.23 -21.69
CA ALA A 31 4.91 11.80 -21.49
C ALA A 31 5.23 11.01 -22.77
N SER A 32 5.98 9.92 -22.65
CA SER A 32 6.18 8.94 -23.71
C SER A 32 5.02 7.92 -23.74
N GLU A 33 4.72 7.34 -24.90
CA GLU A 33 3.54 6.49 -25.21
C GLU A 33 3.38 5.19 -24.38
N ALA A 34 4.10 5.01 -23.31
CA ALA A 34 3.97 3.86 -22.38
C ALA A 34 3.00 4.10 -21.21
N GLU A 35 2.39 5.28 -21.09
CA GLU A 35 1.50 5.68 -19.97
C GLU A 35 0.01 5.51 -20.30
N LYS A 36 -0.41 4.38 -20.84
CA LYS A 36 -1.84 4.00 -20.78
C LYS A 36 -2.14 3.27 -19.48
N GLY A 37 -1.91 3.94 -18.36
CA GLY A 37 -2.52 3.65 -17.07
C GLY A 37 -3.78 4.49 -16.92
N LEU A 38 -4.68 4.09 -16.01
CA LEU A 38 -5.93 4.77 -15.65
C LEU A 38 -5.87 6.28 -15.93
N ASP A 39 -6.80 6.75 -16.73
CA ASP A 39 -6.97 8.17 -16.99
C ASP A 39 -7.17 8.89 -15.63
N ASN A 40 -6.68 10.11 -15.52
CA ASN A 40 -6.80 10.89 -14.28
C ASN A 40 -8.25 11.02 -13.78
N THR A 41 -9.24 10.89 -14.66
CA THR A 41 -10.65 10.91 -14.34
C THR A 41 -11.09 9.65 -13.58
N GLU A 42 -10.56 8.48 -13.94
CA GLU A 42 -10.84 7.22 -13.22
C GLU A 42 -10.16 7.21 -11.84
N VAL A 43 -8.96 7.78 -11.73
CA VAL A 43 -8.29 7.98 -10.44
C VAL A 43 -9.12 8.92 -9.55
N TRP A 44 -9.65 10.01 -10.09
CA TRP A 44 -10.53 10.93 -9.34
C TRP A 44 -11.85 10.28 -8.92
N GLN A 45 -12.46 9.42 -9.74
CA GLN A 45 -13.66 8.67 -9.37
C GLN A 45 -13.39 7.68 -8.22
N ILE A 46 -12.19 7.13 -8.14
CA ILE A 46 -11.76 6.32 -6.99
C ILE A 46 -11.67 7.17 -5.72
N TYR A 47 -11.25 8.44 -5.83
CA TYR A 47 -11.20 9.38 -4.70
C TYR A 47 -12.58 9.90 -4.26
N GLU A 48 -13.58 9.91 -5.13
CA GLU A 48 -14.94 10.36 -4.80
C GLU A 48 -15.83 9.26 -4.20
N SER A 49 -15.43 7.97 -4.30
CA SER A 49 -16.13 6.91 -3.57
C SER A 49 -15.74 6.97 -2.09
N GLU A 50 -16.69 7.26 -1.21
CA GLU A 50 -16.57 7.52 0.24
C GLU A 50 -16.06 6.33 1.10
N GLU A 51 -15.34 5.37 0.53
CA GLU A 51 -14.73 4.22 1.23
C GLU A 51 -13.26 4.43 1.60
N TYR A 52 -12.88 5.63 1.98
CA TYR A 52 -11.62 5.78 2.73
C TYR A 52 -11.82 5.19 4.14
N LEU A 53 -10.76 4.58 4.68
CA LEU A 53 -10.63 4.30 6.11
C LEU A 53 -10.56 5.63 6.90
N ILE A 54 -11.60 6.42 6.78
CA ILE A 54 -12.01 7.36 7.79
C ILE A 54 -12.38 6.44 8.95
N LEU A 55 -11.63 6.50 10.03
CA LEU A 55 -12.10 5.98 11.31
C LEU A 55 -13.57 6.42 11.40
N ASP A 56 -14.49 5.48 11.58
CA ASP A 56 -15.87 5.87 11.80
C ASP A 56 -15.90 6.93 12.92
N ASP A 57 -16.94 7.76 12.92
CA ASP A 57 -17.02 8.89 13.87
C ASP A 57 -16.82 8.44 15.32
N GLU A 58 -17.20 7.21 15.67
CA GLU A 58 -17.07 6.62 16.99
C GLU A 58 -15.62 6.30 17.34
N THR A 59 -14.89 5.66 16.45
CA THR A 59 -13.47 5.34 16.60
C THR A 59 -12.61 6.61 16.63
N TYR A 60 -12.95 7.61 15.80
CA TYR A 60 -12.28 8.90 15.79
C TYR A 60 -12.50 9.68 17.11
N GLN A 61 -13.74 9.69 17.63
CA GLN A 61 -14.05 10.33 18.92
C GLN A 61 -13.36 9.59 20.07
N SER A 62 -13.39 8.27 20.06
CA SER A 62 -12.68 7.45 21.06
C SER A 62 -11.19 7.76 21.10
N TRP A 63 -10.57 7.96 19.94
CA TRP A 63 -9.17 8.37 19.88
C TRP A 63 -8.93 9.79 20.41
N LEU A 64 -9.83 10.74 20.11
CA LEU A 64 -9.76 12.10 20.66
C LEU A 64 -9.91 12.12 22.20
N ASP A 65 -10.63 11.15 22.75
CA ASP A 65 -10.82 10.96 24.19
C ASP A 65 -9.63 10.23 24.85
N GLY A 66 -8.57 9.94 24.07
CA GLY A 66 -7.34 9.31 24.54
C GLY A 66 -7.42 7.79 24.66
N ASN A 67 -8.47 7.15 24.12
CA ASN A 67 -8.53 5.70 24.06
C ASN A 67 -7.68 5.15 22.91
N PRO A 68 -7.01 4.00 23.08
CA PRO A 68 -6.25 3.37 21.99
C PRO A 68 -7.19 2.92 20.88
N VAL A 69 -6.81 3.18 19.62
CA VAL A 69 -7.46 2.58 18.47
C VAL A 69 -7.01 1.12 18.39
N ILE A 70 -7.96 0.20 18.40
CA ILE A 70 -7.68 -1.24 18.23
C ILE A 70 -7.88 -1.59 16.76
N TYR A 71 -6.81 -1.88 16.07
CA TYR A 71 -6.86 -2.35 14.69
C TYR A 71 -7.17 -3.85 14.63
N PRO A 72 -7.96 -4.30 13.66
CA PRO A 72 -8.20 -5.73 13.47
C PRO A 72 -6.92 -6.45 13.05
N THR A 73 -6.80 -7.71 13.48
CA THR A 73 -5.67 -8.57 13.13
C THR A 73 -5.61 -8.82 11.63
N VAL A 74 -4.44 -8.67 11.03
CA VAL A 74 -4.16 -8.99 9.63
C VAL A 74 -3.44 -10.32 9.52
N THR A 75 -4.08 -11.29 8.86
CA THR A 75 -3.59 -12.68 8.80
C THR A 75 -3.97 -13.36 7.49
N SER A 76 -3.12 -14.30 7.05
CA SER A 76 -3.40 -15.26 5.98
C SER A 76 -3.83 -16.63 6.48
N VAL A 77 -3.84 -16.85 7.79
CA VAL A 77 -4.24 -18.13 8.37
C VAL A 77 -5.67 -18.50 7.97
N ASN A 78 -5.87 -19.71 7.47
CA ASN A 78 -7.15 -20.25 6.97
C ASN A 78 -7.78 -19.41 5.82
N ARG A 79 -6.99 -18.64 5.09
CA ARG A 79 -7.45 -17.96 3.86
C ARG A 79 -7.45 -18.93 2.69
N GLU A 80 -8.46 -18.80 1.85
CA GLU A 80 -8.56 -19.50 0.56
C GLU A 80 -8.17 -18.61 -0.59
N ASN A 81 -7.67 -19.21 -1.67
CA ASN A 81 -7.36 -18.48 -2.89
C ASN A 81 -8.63 -18.00 -3.59
N VAL A 82 -8.63 -16.75 -3.98
CA VAL A 82 -9.74 -16.09 -4.67
C VAL A 82 -9.69 -16.38 -6.16
N LYS A 83 -10.85 -16.60 -6.77
CA LYS A 83 -10.97 -16.74 -8.23
C LYS A 83 -11.42 -15.43 -8.85
N VAL A 84 -10.59 -14.88 -9.75
CA VAL A 84 -10.87 -13.63 -10.48
C VAL A 84 -10.86 -13.91 -11.98
N ASN A 85 -11.95 -13.62 -12.69
CA ASN A 85 -12.09 -13.84 -14.13
C ASN A 85 -11.66 -15.25 -14.61
N GLY A 86 -11.91 -16.27 -13.77
CA GLY A 86 -11.52 -17.65 -14.07
C GLY A 86 -10.09 -18.02 -13.68
N VAL A 87 -9.25 -17.06 -13.31
CA VAL A 87 -7.88 -17.27 -12.81
C VAL A 87 -7.93 -17.45 -11.29
N GLN A 88 -7.25 -18.47 -10.81
CA GLN A 88 -7.06 -18.77 -9.39
C GLN A 88 -5.71 -19.45 -9.21
N SER A 89 -4.97 -19.08 -8.17
CA SER A 89 -3.74 -19.77 -7.84
C SER A 89 -4.03 -21.17 -7.28
N ASP A 90 -3.20 -22.13 -7.62
CA ASP A 90 -3.18 -23.48 -7.05
C ASP A 90 -2.14 -23.63 -5.90
N LYS A 91 -1.40 -22.56 -5.61
CA LYS A 91 -0.38 -22.56 -4.57
C LYS A 91 -0.97 -22.21 -3.22
N GLN A 92 -0.35 -22.74 -2.18
CA GLN A 92 -0.73 -22.42 -0.80
C GLN A 92 -0.20 -21.05 -0.38
N LEU A 93 -1.02 -20.35 0.40
CA LEU A 93 -0.59 -19.16 1.13
C LEU A 93 0.39 -19.55 2.24
N LEU A 94 1.41 -18.73 2.45
CA LEU A 94 2.20 -18.79 3.65
C LEU A 94 1.33 -18.33 4.83
N GLU A 95 1.14 -19.18 5.84
CA GLU A 95 0.41 -18.83 7.05
C GLU A 95 1.23 -17.85 7.88
N TYR A 96 0.73 -16.65 8.02
CA TYR A 96 1.37 -15.59 8.80
C TYR A 96 0.31 -14.64 9.37
N THR A 97 0.62 -14.10 10.54
CA THR A 97 -0.18 -13.07 11.20
C THR A 97 0.75 -11.91 11.57
N ILE A 98 0.41 -10.70 11.15
CA ILE A 98 1.15 -9.50 11.55
C ILE A 98 0.98 -9.32 13.07
N PRO A 99 2.08 -9.14 13.85
CA PRO A 99 1.98 -8.85 15.27
C PRO A 99 1.14 -7.60 15.54
N ASP A 100 0.20 -7.69 16.47
CA ASP A 100 -0.73 -6.62 16.77
C ASP A 100 0.00 -5.33 17.19
N GLU A 101 1.14 -5.44 17.88
CA GLU A 101 1.93 -4.27 18.28
C GLU A 101 2.42 -3.43 17.11
N LEU A 102 2.75 -4.04 15.96
CA LEU A 102 3.16 -3.31 14.76
C LEU A 102 1.99 -2.51 14.18
N MET A 103 0.79 -3.08 14.23
CA MET A 103 -0.44 -2.42 13.80
C MET A 103 -0.82 -1.27 14.76
N GLN A 104 -0.68 -1.47 16.07
CA GLN A 104 -1.08 -0.49 17.08
C GLN A 104 -0.11 0.71 17.16
N ASN A 105 1.18 0.47 16.91
CA ASN A 105 2.21 1.50 17.05
C ASN A 105 2.36 2.41 15.83
N ASP A 106 1.87 1.99 14.65
CA ASP A 106 2.02 2.74 13.40
C ASP A 106 0.70 2.80 12.62
N ARG A 107 -0.01 3.91 12.75
CA ARG A 107 -1.32 4.13 12.09
C ARG A 107 -1.23 4.12 10.56
N ILE A 108 -0.11 4.59 10.00
CA ILE A 108 0.10 4.58 8.54
C ILE A 108 0.29 3.15 8.07
N PHE A 109 1.11 2.38 8.77
CA PHE A 109 1.28 0.96 8.49
C PHE A 109 -0.04 0.19 8.67
N ALA A 110 -0.79 0.48 9.73
CA ALA A 110 -2.10 -0.13 9.93
C ALA A 110 -3.06 0.14 8.75
N ALA A 111 -3.14 1.37 8.26
CA ALA A 111 -3.96 1.71 7.11
C ALA A 111 -3.56 0.93 5.84
N LEU A 112 -2.25 0.83 5.57
CA LEU A 112 -1.72 0.02 4.46
C LEU A 112 -2.14 -1.44 4.60
N MET A 113 -1.97 -2.02 5.79
CA MET A 113 -2.19 -3.45 6.00
C MET A 113 -3.68 -3.81 6.02
N LEU A 114 -4.54 -2.93 6.52
CA LEU A 114 -6.00 -3.13 6.44
C LEU A 114 -6.48 -3.13 4.99
N GLU A 115 -5.92 -2.28 4.14
CA GLU A 115 -6.22 -2.31 2.71
C GLU A 115 -5.64 -3.59 2.06
N ALA A 116 -4.36 -3.89 2.28
CA ALA A 116 -3.69 -5.07 1.72
C ALA A 116 -4.40 -6.39 2.09
N ASN A 117 -4.91 -6.49 3.32
CA ASN A 117 -5.61 -7.66 3.85
C ASN A 117 -6.82 -8.08 3.00
N LYS A 118 -7.48 -7.13 2.34
CA LYS A 118 -8.66 -7.40 1.49
C LYS A 118 -8.33 -8.30 0.30
N TYR A 119 -7.06 -8.31 -0.14
CA TYR A 119 -6.62 -8.94 -1.38
C TYR A 119 -5.75 -10.20 -1.17
N ILE A 120 -5.52 -10.62 0.07
CA ILE A 120 -4.83 -11.89 0.36
C ILE A 120 -5.59 -13.05 -0.32
N GLY A 121 -4.87 -13.87 -1.08
CA GLY A 121 -5.42 -14.97 -1.86
C GLY A 121 -5.78 -14.62 -3.30
N TYR A 122 -5.73 -13.36 -3.71
CA TYR A 122 -5.98 -12.96 -5.11
C TYR A 122 -4.89 -13.47 -6.05
N PRO A 123 -5.25 -13.86 -7.30
CA PRO A 123 -4.29 -14.39 -8.24
C PRO A 123 -3.32 -13.32 -8.75
N PHE A 124 -2.09 -13.76 -9.04
CA PHE A 124 -1.16 -12.95 -9.82
C PHE A 124 -1.60 -12.90 -11.28
N VAL A 125 -1.73 -11.68 -11.82
CA VAL A 125 -2.01 -11.46 -13.24
C VAL A 125 -1.09 -10.35 -13.75
N TYR A 126 -0.21 -10.68 -14.69
CA TYR A 126 0.78 -9.74 -15.22
C TYR A 126 0.11 -8.50 -15.83
N GLY A 127 0.54 -7.32 -15.40
CA GLY A 127 0.01 -6.02 -15.84
C GLY A 127 -1.25 -5.57 -15.12
N ALA A 128 -1.92 -6.44 -14.37
CA ALA A 128 -3.13 -6.10 -13.64
C ALA A 128 -2.83 -5.26 -12.37
N SER A 129 -3.80 -4.42 -11.99
CA SER A 129 -3.63 -3.48 -10.87
C SER A 129 -4.92 -3.18 -10.12
N ASN A 130 -5.93 -4.05 -10.20
CA ASN A 130 -7.20 -3.87 -9.54
C ASN A 130 -7.84 -5.23 -9.18
N PRO A 131 -8.76 -5.29 -8.20
CA PRO A 131 -9.35 -6.54 -7.73
C PRO A 131 -10.22 -7.26 -8.77
N ASN A 132 -10.70 -6.58 -9.81
CA ASN A 132 -11.51 -7.20 -10.84
C ASN A 132 -10.68 -8.01 -11.84
N GLU A 133 -9.38 -7.73 -11.94
CA GLU A 133 -8.46 -8.39 -12.86
C GLU A 133 -7.43 -9.27 -12.15
N GLY A 134 -7.19 -9.03 -10.87
CA GLY A 134 -6.06 -9.54 -10.10
C GLY A 134 -4.96 -8.50 -9.99
N PHE A 135 -3.76 -8.91 -9.60
CA PHE A 135 -2.64 -7.99 -9.39
C PHE A 135 -1.32 -8.53 -9.94
N ASP A 136 -0.50 -7.65 -10.54
CA ASP A 136 0.95 -7.85 -10.56
C ASP A 136 1.59 -7.25 -9.29
N CYS A 137 2.90 -7.46 -9.10
CA CYS A 137 3.59 -7.02 -7.89
C CYS A 137 3.49 -5.50 -7.65
N SER A 138 3.74 -4.73 -8.69
CA SER A 138 3.70 -3.27 -8.65
C SER A 138 2.28 -2.73 -8.63
N GLY A 139 1.35 -3.39 -9.32
CA GLY A 139 -0.07 -3.06 -9.32
C GLY A 139 -0.69 -3.19 -7.94
N PHE A 140 -0.35 -4.27 -7.23
CA PHE A 140 -0.76 -4.47 -5.84
C PHE A 140 -0.24 -3.36 -4.93
N VAL A 141 1.06 -3.06 -4.99
CA VAL A 141 1.65 -1.99 -4.17
C VAL A 141 1.01 -0.65 -4.48
N CYS A 142 0.88 -0.26 -5.77
CA CYS A 142 0.22 0.99 -6.14
C CYS A 142 -1.21 1.03 -5.62
N TRP A 143 -1.97 -0.04 -5.79
CA TRP A 143 -3.35 -0.13 -5.32
C TRP A 143 -3.47 0.07 -3.82
N VAL A 144 -2.67 -0.65 -3.03
CA VAL A 144 -2.68 -0.57 -1.57
C VAL A 144 -2.36 0.85 -1.10
N PHE A 145 -1.31 1.48 -1.63
CA PHE A 145 -0.93 2.84 -1.24
C PHE A 145 -1.98 3.89 -1.62
N ILE A 146 -2.57 3.79 -2.80
CA ILE A 146 -3.61 4.70 -3.25
C ILE A 146 -4.89 4.50 -2.45
N ARG A 147 -5.34 3.25 -2.30
CA ARG A 147 -6.62 2.93 -1.64
C ARG A 147 -6.62 3.12 -0.13
N SER A 148 -5.47 2.95 0.51
CA SER A 148 -5.30 3.30 1.93
C SER A 148 -5.25 4.81 2.19
N GLY A 149 -5.17 5.63 1.13
CA GLY A 149 -5.01 7.08 1.24
C GLY A 149 -3.63 7.53 1.73
N VAL A 150 -2.67 6.61 1.90
CA VAL A 150 -1.34 6.92 2.45
C VAL A 150 -0.49 7.69 1.44
N TYR A 151 -0.47 7.26 0.17
CA TYR A 151 0.32 7.93 -0.84
C TYR A 151 -0.18 7.64 -2.25
N ASN A 152 -0.29 8.67 -3.08
CA ASN A 152 -0.65 8.49 -4.49
C ASN A 152 0.60 8.21 -5.32
N THR A 153 0.89 6.93 -5.54
CA THR A 153 2.00 6.50 -6.39
C THR A 153 1.72 6.71 -7.88
N GLY A 154 0.46 6.89 -8.29
CA GLY A 154 0.01 6.58 -9.64
C GLY A 154 0.23 5.11 -10.01
N ARG A 155 -0.20 4.65 -11.20
CA ARG A 155 0.13 3.30 -11.69
C ARG A 155 1.57 3.28 -12.22
N ARG A 156 2.44 2.54 -11.54
CA ARG A 156 3.86 2.40 -11.90
C ARG A 156 4.27 0.94 -11.89
N GLY A 157 5.27 0.59 -12.70
CA GLY A 157 5.99 -0.68 -12.58
C GLY A 157 6.97 -0.65 -11.39
N ALA A 158 7.57 -1.79 -11.06
CA ALA A 158 8.49 -1.92 -9.92
C ALA A 158 9.68 -0.93 -10.00
N THR A 159 10.30 -0.77 -11.18
CA THR A 159 11.35 0.24 -11.41
C THR A 159 10.83 1.68 -11.18
N GLY A 160 9.59 1.97 -11.61
CA GLY A 160 8.99 3.29 -11.41
C GLY A 160 8.68 3.58 -9.94
N LEU A 161 8.29 2.57 -9.16
CA LEU A 161 8.14 2.70 -7.70
C LEU A 161 9.50 2.94 -7.03
N HIS A 162 10.53 2.19 -7.42
CA HIS A 162 11.88 2.40 -6.91
C HIS A 162 12.37 3.85 -7.14
N THR A 163 12.12 4.41 -8.30
CA THR A 163 12.49 5.81 -8.63
C THR A 163 11.80 6.85 -7.74
N LEU A 164 10.64 6.51 -7.14
CA LEU A 164 9.94 7.39 -6.19
C LEU A 164 10.51 7.29 -4.78
N CYS A 165 11.25 6.23 -4.46
CA CYS A 165 11.73 5.96 -3.11
C CYS A 165 13.07 6.64 -2.85
N ASN A 166 13.30 7.01 -1.58
CA ASN A 166 14.61 7.15 -1.02
C ASN A 166 15.09 5.74 -0.64
N GLU A 167 16.29 5.36 -1.08
CA GLU A 167 16.92 4.11 -0.65
C GLU A 167 17.27 4.20 0.85
N ILE A 168 17.08 3.11 1.57
CA ILE A 168 17.30 3.04 3.01
C ILE A 168 18.16 1.84 3.38
N GLU A 169 18.98 2.03 4.41
CA GLU A 169 19.81 0.97 4.96
C GLU A 169 18.95 -0.02 5.77
N PRO A 170 19.39 -1.28 5.90
CA PRO A 170 18.65 -2.31 6.64
C PRO A 170 18.33 -1.93 8.09
N GLU A 171 19.18 -1.13 8.74
CA GLU A 171 19.03 -0.66 10.12
C GLU A 171 17.87 0.34 10.28
N ASP A 172 17.53 1.05 9.20
CA ASP A 172 16.46 2.06 9.17
C ASP A 172 15.13 1.50 8.65
N LEU A 173 15.10 0.21 8.30
CA LEU A 173 13.94 -0.45 7.72
C LEU A 173 12.75 -0.47 8.69
N ARG A 174 11.58 -0.02 8.20
CA ARG A 174 10.34 0.06 8.98
C ARG A 174 9.18 -0.62 8.25
N PRO A 175 8.22 -1.21 8.96
CA PRO A 175 6.99 -1.70 8.34
C PRO A 175 6.32 -0.63 7.47
N GLY A 176 5.93 -1.02 6.24
CA GLY A 176 5.41 -0.11 5.21
C GLY A 176 6.45 0.37 4.19
N ASP A 177 7.74 0.15 4.41
CA ASP A 177 8.77 0.38 3.39
C ASP A 177 8.67 -0.66 2.27
N LEU A 178 9.25 -0.37 1.12
CA LEU A 178 9.24 -1.26 -0.03
C LEU A 178 10.51 -2.09 -0.08
N VAL A 179 10.37 -3.34 -0.52
CA VAL A 179 11.48 -4.26 -0.77
C VAL A 179 11.52 -4.53 -2.26
N PHE A 180 12.68 -4.33 -2.88
CA PHE A 180 12.87 -4.47 -4.32
C PHE A 180 13.77 -5.65 -4.66
N PHE A 181 13.46 -6.29 -5.79
CA PHE A 181 14.17 -7.47 -6.25
C PHE A 181 14.45 -7.41 -7.76
N HIS A 182 15.56 -8.02 -8.17
CA HIS A 182 15.93 -8.24 -9.56
C HIS A 182 15.77 -9.71 -9.96
N GLY A 183 15.83 -10.00 -11.25
CA GLY A 183 15.95 -11.38 -11.78
C GLY A 183 14.75 -12.31 -11.53
N THR A 184 13.64 -11.83 -10.96
CA THR A 184 12.45 -12.66 -10.66
C THR A 184 11.65 -13.05 -11.91
N MET A 185 11.88 -12.37 -13.03
CA MET A 185 11.20 -12.60 -14.32
C MET A 185 12.10 -13.34 -15.33
N GLY A 186 13.19 -13.92 -14.87
CA GLY A 186 14.16 -14.62 -15.70
C GLY A 186 15.46 -13.82 -15.93
N PRO A 187 16.52 -14.50 -16.43
CA PRO A 187 17.88 -13.95 -16.48
C PRO A 187 18.06 -12.80 -17.48
N ASP A 188 17.17 -12.73 -18.48
CA ASP A 188 17.26 -11.73 -19.55
C ASP A 188 16.62 -10.40 -19.17
N VAL A 189 15.82 -10.35 -18.11
CA VAL A 189 15.15 -9.13 -17.63
C VAL A 189 16.05 -8.43 -16.62
N LYS A 190 16.60 -7.28 -17.04
CA LYS A 190 17.51 -6.49 -16.19
C LYS A 190 16.76 -5.47 -15.33
N GLY A 191 17.41 -5.08 -14.25
CA GLY A 191 16.89 -4.09 -13.30
C GLY A 191 15.86 -4.69 -12.33
N ILE A 192 15.08 -3.84 -11.72
CA ILE A 192 14.09 -4.23 -10.72
C ILE A 192 12.89 -4.87 -11.39
N THR A 193 12.61 -6.10 -11.01
CA THR A 193 11.56 -6.94 -11.62
C THR A 193 10.43 -7.29 -10.66
N HIS A 194 10.61 -7.03 -9.35
CA HIS A 194 9.59 -7.32 -8.35
C HIS A 194 9.67 -6.35 -7.17
N VAL A 195 8.54 -6.19 -6.47
CA VAL A 195 8.40 -5.33 -5.31
C VAL A 195 7.38 -5.92 -4.33
N GLY A 196 7.64 -5.75 -3.03
CA GLY A 196 6.73 -6.04 -1.93
C GLY A 196 6.71 -4.92 -0.90
N ILE A 197 5.79 -4.99 0.05
CA ILE A 197 5.71 -4.09 1.21
C ILE A 197 6.27 -4.85 2.41
N TYR A 198 7.28 -4.31 3.06
CA TYR A 198 7.84 -4.86 4.29
C TYR A 198 6.82 -4.78 5.43
N VAL A 199 6.64 -5.87 6.17
CA VAL A 199 5.66 -5.96 7.25
C VAL A 199 6.28 -6.22 8.63
N GLY A 200 7.60 -6.08 8.74
CA GLY A 200 8.34 -6.42 9.95
C GLY A 200 8.78 -7.89 9.99
N ASN A 201 9.68 -8.23 10.95
CA ASN A 201 10.11 -9.60 11.22
C ASN A 201 10.60 -10.38 9.99
N GLN A 202 11.36 -9.72 9.11
CA GLN A 202 11.85 -10.28 7.83
C GLN A 202 10.73 -10.81 6.92
N MET A 203 9.53 -10.25 7.05
CA MET A 203 8.38 -10.62 6.23
C MET A 203 7.99 -9.49 5.29
N MET A 204 7.46 -9.83 4.12
CA MET A 204 6.79 -8.89 3.22
C MET A 204 5.41 -9.40 2.83
N ILE A 205 4.52 -8.49 2.43
CA ILE A 205 3.31 -8.80 1.67
C ILE A 205 3.49 -8.35 0.22
N HIS A 206 3.15 -9.20 -0.73
CA HIS A 206 3.35 -8.90 -2.14
C HIS A 206 2.31 -9.62 -3.03
N ALA A 207 2.13 -9.17 -4.27
CA ALA A 207 1.49 -10.01 -5.25
C ALA A 207 2.52 -11.00 -5.79
N GLY A 208 2.61 -12.13 -5.08
CA GLY A 208 3.12 -13.37 -5.60
C GLY A 208 2.00 -14.09 -6.37
N ASP A 209 2.00 -15.39 -6.37
CA ASP A 209 0.90 -16.18 -6.85
C ASP A 209 0.57 -17.24 -5.80
N PRO A 210 -0.43 -16.95 -4.93
CA PRO A 210 -1.31 -15.75 -4.87
C PRO A 210 -0.68 -14.54 -4.15
N VAL A 211 -1.44 -13.43 -4.06
CA VAL A 211 -1.14 -12.32 -3.14
C VAL A 211 -1.09 -12.85 -1.72
N GLY A 212 -0.01 -12.57 -1.01
CA GLY A 212 0.18 -13.07 0.35
C GLY A 212 1.50 -12.65 0.96
N PHE A 213 1.83 -13.30 2.07
CA PHE A 213 3.09 -13.07 2.76
C PHE A 213 4.22 -13.93 2.19
N ALA A 214 5.44 -13.42 2.34
CA ALA A 214 6.65 -14.16 2.01
C ALA A 214 7.76 -13.82 3.02
N ASP A 215 8.56 -14.85 3.33
CA ASP A 215 9.72 -14.75 4.21
C ASP A 215 10.92 -14.24 3.40
N LEU A 216 11.48 -13.12 3.80
CA LEU A 216 12.65 -12.51 3.16
C LEU A 216 13.94 -13.31 3.42
N GLU A 217 13.95 -14.20 4.41
CA GLU A 217 15.07 -15.11 4.67
C GLU A 217 15.08 -16.30 3.70
N ASP A 218 14.00 -16.57 2.97
CA ASP A 218 13.98 -17.58 1.91
C ASP A 218 15.09 -17.33 0.88
N GLU A 219 15.84 -18.40 0.57
CA GLU A 219 17.00 -18.36 -0.34
C GLU A 219 16.68 -17.72 -1.70
N LYS A 220 15.46 -17.92 -2.21
CA LYS A 220 15.01 -17.33 -3.47
C LYS A 220 14.96 -15.80 -3.43
N TRP A 221 14.52 -15.23 -2.29
CA TRP A 221 14.44 -13.78 -2.11
C TRP A 221 15.80 -13.18 -1.82
N GLN A 222 16.61 -13.86 -1.02
CA GLN A 222 18.00 -13.46 -0.75
C GLN A 222 18.83 -13.38 -2.04
N LYS A 223 18.66 -14.32 -2.98
CA LYS A 223 19.39 -14.31 -4.27
C LYS A 223 18.96 -13.18 -5.20
N CYS A 224 17.74 -12.71 -5.07
CA CYS A 224 17.15 -11.70 -5.96
C CYS A 224 17.05 -10.33 -5.29
N PHE A 225 17.44 -10.19 -4.03
CA PHE A 225 17.37 -8.92 -3.29
C PHE A 225 18.19 -7.83 -3.98
N GLU A 226 17.60 -6.63 -4.09
CA GLU A 226 18.26 -5.45 -4.65
C GLU A 226 18.48 -4.40 -3.56
N CYS A 227 17.39 -3.85 -3.00
CA CYS A 227 17.45 -2.80 -1.98
C CYS A 227 16.11 -2.64 -1.24
N TYR A 228 16.13 -1.84 -0.19
CA TYR A 228 14.95 -1.29 0.45
C TYR A 228 14.74 0.16 0.01
N GLY A 229 13.48 0.61 0.01
CA GLY A 229 13.17 1.99 -0.34
C GLY A 229 11.94 2.51 0.40
N ARG A 230 11.97 3.78 0.77
CA ARG A 230 10.89 4.48 1.44
C ARG A 230 10.26 5.51 0.53
N LEU A 231 8.95 5.41 0.35
CA LEU A 231 8.18 6.44 -0.34
C LEU A 231 8.10 7.72 0.52
N PRO A 232 8.05 8.92 -0.09
CA PRO A 232 8.22 10.21 0.62
C PRO A 232 7.04 10.64 1.51
N TYR A 233 6.06 9.75 1.77
CA TYR A 233 4.96 10.02 2.70
C TYR A 233 5.39 10.04 4.18
N ARG A 234 6.59 9.56 4.46
CA ARG A 234 7.22 9.54 5.78
C ARG A 234 8.48 10.41 5.78
N GLU A 235 8.40 11.63 5.24
CA GLU A 235 9.49 12.58 5.45
C GLU A 235 9.68 12.78 6.96
N GLU A 236 10.91 12.59 7.41
CA GLU A 236 11.26 12.82 8.79
C GLU A 236 10.96 14.30 9.09
N SER A 237 10.04 14.54 10.03
CA SER A 237 9.96 15.83 10.66
C SER A 237 11.33 16.05 11.33
N ASN A 238 12.19 16.86 10.72
CA ASN A 238 13.39 17.37 11.37
C ASN A 238 12.91 18.23 12.55
N GLU A 239 12.79 17.61 13.72
CA GLU A 239 12.78 18.29 15.01
C GLU A 239 14.18 18.37 15.59
#